data_5530cca61f0c59cdafebc05bd391b6f3
#
_entry.id   5530cca61f0c59cdafebc05bd391b6f3
#
_cell.length_a   1.000
_cell.length_b   1.000
_cell.length_c   1.000
_cell.angle_alpha   90.00
_cell.angle_beta   90.00
_cell.angle_gamma   90.00
#
_symmetry.space_group_name_H-M   'P 1'
#
loop_
_entity.id
_entity.type
_entity.pdbx_description
1 polymer ?
#
loop_
_entity_poly.entity_id
_entity_poly.type
_entity_poly.pdbx_seq_one_letter_code
_entity_poly.pdbx_strand_id
1 'polypeptide(L)'
;MKLSRNTVRVLAVTLIAGSSLFITSCGKTKTTEATNAAAATTAAPIIKETEAPTEPVAEITGAPGSEKETEAAASSGKLKTSIQKYEVNSISVEYPVVSGMENTSQQDKLNEHLKENALSILKNYPDSKEPMDESQDTLEVKCTVISADSGRVTVTYEGYYNMKGAAHPNNLFYTNTVDVKTLKDLSLKDAADPYTMAAYALSEEVAFVTADPEAAKAVAEGLKAVQKDMTVEQYQECLEKADFPLKKGSDGKTVTWPASFSYESEGTLYYSVPVPHALGDYIIIEYDITTK
;
A
#
# COMPACT_ATOMS: atom_id res chain seq x y z
N MET A 1 -40.60 12.89 -6.76
CA MET A 1 -39.45 13.77 -6.46
C MET A 1 -38.88 13.31 -5.12
N LYS A 2 -37.93 12.36 -5.13
CA LYS A 2 -37.26 11.85 -3.92
C LYS A 2 -35.80 12.27 -4.01
N LEU A 3 -35.38 13.13 -3.09
CA LEU A 3 -33.96 13.50 -2.95
C LEU A 3 -33.20 12.29 -2.43
N SER A 4 -32.23 11.84 -3.21
CA SER A 4 -31.19 10.90 -2.78
C SER A 4 -30.27 11.61 -1.79
N ARG A 5 -30.17 11.06 -0.58
CA ARG A 5 -29.16 11.49 0.40
C ARG A 5 -27.88 10.73 0.11
N ASN A 6 -26.97 11.34 -0.61
CA ASN A 6 -25.60 10.85 -0.73
C ASN A 6 -24.91 11.03 0.64
N THR A 7 -24.75 9.94 1.34
CA THR A 7 -23.96 9.89 2.57
C THR A 7 -22.50 9.68 2.15
N VAL A 8 -21.76 10.75 2.08
CA VAL A 8 -20.29 10.69 1.93
C VAL A 8 -19.71 10.11 3.22
N ARG A 9 -19.25 8.89 3.18
CA ARG A 9 -18.49 8.27 4.27
C ARG A 9 -17.01 8.60 4.07
N VAL A 10 -16.49 9.46 4.92
CA VAL A 10 -15.08 9.85 4.94
C VAL A 10 -14.28 8.73 5.60
N LEU A 11 -13.52 8.00 4.81
CA LEU A 11 -12.41 7.18 5.32
C LEU A 11 -11.23 8.13 5.55
N ALA A 12 -10.75 8.24 6.78
CA ALA A 12 -9.62 9.11 7.09
C ALA A 12 -8.32 8.46 6.59
N VAL A 13 -7.90 8.83 5.40
CA VAL A 13 -6.55 8.56 4.90
C VAL A 13 -5.69 9.75 5.29
N THR A 14 -4.74 9.55 6.19
CA THR A 14 -3.81 10.60 6.63
C THR A 14 -2.70 10.75 5.58
N LEU A 15 -2.90 11.63 4.63
CA LEU A 15 -1.84 12.06 3.71
C LEU A 15 -0.91 13.04 4.42
N ILE A 16 0.34 12.65 4.60
CA ILE A 16 1.41 13.58 5.01
C ILE A 16 1.92 14.26 3.74
N ALA A 17 1.39 15.43 3.46
CA ALA A 17 1.88 16.27 2.37
C ALA A 17 3.12 17.05 2.83
N GLY A 18 4.28 16.64 2.36
CA GLY A 18 5.51 17.42 2.43
C GLY A 18 5.64 18.34 1.22
N SER A 19 5.22 19.59 1.34
CA SER A 19 5.36 20.60 0.30
C SER A 19 6.77 21.17 0.30
N SER A 20 7.52 20.99 -0.79
CA SER A 20 8.70 21.79 -1.10
C SER A 20 8.56 22.37 -2.50
N LEU A 21 8.17 23.64 -2.55
CA LEU A 21 8.22 24.46 -3.75
C LEU A 21 9.68 24.78 -4.12
N PHE A 22 10.13 24.40 -5.28
CA PHE A 22 11.25 25.04 -5.95
C PHE A 22 10.84 25.55 -7.34
N ILE A 23 10.77 26.87 -7.42
CA ILE A 23 10.64 27.60 -8.67
C ILE A 23 12.04 27.65 -9.29
N THR A 24 12.22 27.16 -10.49
CA THR A 24 13.43 27.46 -11.27
C THR A 24 13.06 27.96 -12.65
N SER A 25 13.47 29.20 -12.85
CA SER A 25 13.38 30.02 -14.04
C SER A 25 14.25 29.46 -15.18
N CYS A 26 13.70 29.54 -16.37
CA CYS A 26 14.35 29.26 -17.65
C CYS A 26 15.32 30.36 -18.03
N GLY A 27 16.56 30.00 -18.43
CA GLY A 27 17.52 30.90 -19.05
C GLY A 27 18.50 30.16 -19.94
N LYS A 28 18.33 30.27 -21.25
CA LYS A 28 19.33 29.87 -22.29
C LYS A 28 20.55 30.76 -22.22
N THR A 29 21.78 30.24 -22.33
CA THR A 29 22.77 30.64 -23.33
C THR A 29 24.11 29.89 -23.24
N LYS A 30 24.51 29.35 -24.38
CA LYS A 30 25.83 29.16 -25.03
C LYS A 30 27.12 28.92 -24.24
N THR A 31 27.73 27.80 -24.62
CA THR A 31 29.13 27.40 -24.78
C THR A 31 30.22 28.49 -24.75
N THR A 32 31.30 28.29 -23.95
CA THR A 32 32.69 28.42 -24.42
C THR A 32 33.64 27.77 -23.43
N GLU A 33 34.68 27.10 -23.97
CA GLU A 33 35.78 26.43 -23.29
C GLU A 33 36.73 27.42 -22.59
N ALA A 34 37.42 26.95 -21.58
CA ALA A 34 38.90 26.84 -21.47
C ALA A 34 39.47 27.15 -20.08
N THR A 35 40.27 26.21 -19.65
CA THR A 35 41.59 26.27 -18.95
C THR A 35 41.76 26.85 -17.54
N ASN A 36 42.20 25.89 -16.69
CA ASN A 36 43.35 25.92 -15.76
C ASN A 36 43.50 26.99 -14.65
N ALA A 37 43.74 26.45 -13.50
CA ALA A 37 44.90 26.62 -12.61
C ALA A 37 44.63 27.08 -11.16
N ALA A 38 45.09 26.21 -10.27
CA ALA A 38 45.86 26.47 -9.02
C ALA A 38 45.16 27.06 -7.78
N ALA A 39 45.12 26.19 -6.80
CA ALA A 39 45.59 26.32 -5.41
C ALA A 39 45.38 27.63 -4.63
N ALA A 40 44.71 27.53 -3.49
CA ALA A 40 45.24 28.05 -2.23
C ALA A 40 44.47 27.48 -1.02
N THR A 41 45.26 26.93 -0.14
CA THR A 41 45.02 26.50 1.24
C THR A 41 44.59 27.66 2.13
N THR A 42 43.62 27.48 3.03
CA THR A 42 43.68 28.10 4.36
C THR A 42 42.66 27.48 5.35
N ALA A 43 43.25 26.79 6.32
CA ALA A 43 42.97 26.71 7.76
C ALA A 43 41.55 26.73 8.31
N ALA A 44 41.28 25.68 9.07
CA ALA A 44 40.26 25.54 10.09
C ALA A 44 40.51 26.40 11.34
N PRO A 45 39.49 26.68 12.15
CA PRO A 45 39.70 26.80 13.59
C PRO A 45 39.10 25.64 14.36
N ILE A 46 39.89 25.13 15.25
CA ILE A 46 39.65 24.19 16.33
C ILE A 46 38.69 24.85 17.34
N ILE A 47 37.63 24.17 17.74
CA ILE A 47 36.96 24.47 18.99
C ILE A 47 36.83 23.21 19.84
N LYS A 48 37.30 23.41 21.04
CA LYS A 48 37.55 22.55 22.18
C LYS A 48 36.41 21.56 22.53
N GLU A 49 36.91 20.38 22.80
CA GLU A 49 36.36 19.33 23.66
C GLU A 49 35.97 19.88 25.06
N THR A 50 34.78 19.54 25.53
CA THR A 50 34.46 19.62 26.95
C THR A 50 33.85 18.28 27.36
N GLU A 51 34.57 17.70 28.33
CA GLU A 51 34.34 16.39 28.90
C GLU A 51 32.94 16.20 29.53
N ALA A 52 32.58 14.94 29.61
CA ALA A 52 31.39 14.32 30.19
C ALA A 52 31.23 14.56 31.71
N PRO A 53 30.08 14.19 32.26
CA PRO A 53 30.12 13.23 33.35
C PRO A 53 29.38 11.94 33.05
N THR A 54 30.04 10.87 33.39
CA THR A 54 29.58 9.48 33.49
C THR A 54 28.66 9.33 34.68
N GLU A 55 27.51 8.65 34.51
CA GLU A 55 26.90 7.71 35.48
C GLU A 55 25.56 7.18 35.00
N PRO A 56 25.03 6.07 35.54
CA PRO A 56 25.44 4.67 35.29
C PRO A 56 24.41 3.86 34.49
N VAL A 57 24.88 2.76 33.98
CA VAL A 57 24.10 1.70 33.32
C VAL A 57 22.96 1.22 34.25
N ALA A 58 21.72 1.43 33.83
CA ALA A 58 20.57 0.70 34.30
C ALA A 58 20.15 -0.32 33.24
N GLU A 59 20.33 -1.55 33.60
CA GLU A 59 19.83 -2.76 32.94
C GLU A 59 18.32 -2.65 32.72
N ILE A 60 17.88 -2.49 31.48
CA ILE A 60 16.45 -2.52 31.16
C ILE A 60 16.16 -3.88 30.51
N THR A 61 15.72 -4.78 31.36
CA THR A 61 14.96 -5.97 30.99
C THR A 61 13.81 -5.57 30.06
N GLY A 62 13.76 -6.22 28.89
CA GLY A 62 12.73 -5.99 27.89
C GLY A 62 11.34 -6.21 28.44
N ALA A 63 10.50 -5.18 28.32
CA ALA A 63 9.06 -5.29 28.48
C ALA A 63 8.42 -5.49 27.10
N PRO A 64 7.40 -6.38 26.98
CA PRO A 64 6.73 -6.64 25.72
C PRO A 64 5.95 -5.42 25.27
N GLY A 65 5.93 -5.20 23.94
CA GLY A 65 5.32 -4.07 23.29
C GLY A 65 3.84 -3.90 23.67
N SER A 66 3.47 -2.65 23.83
CA SER A 66 2.11 -2.21 24.14
C SER A 66 1.15 -2.62 23.04
N GLU A 67 0.29 -3.59 23.32
CA GLU A 67 -0.87 -3.95 22.52
C GLU A 67 -1.89 -2.80 22.58
N LYS A 68 -2.14 -2.20 21.44
CA LYS A 68 -3.25 -1.27 21.30
C LYS A 68 -4.47 -2.08 20.88
N GLU A 69 -5.21 -2.55 21.87
CA GLU A 69 -6.46 -3.28 21.69
C GLU A 69 -7.54 -2.29 21.21
N THR A 70 -7.97 -2.41 19.96
CA THR A 70 -9.15 -1.69 19.47
C THR A 70 -10.35 -2.60 19.66
N GLU A 71 -11.07 -2.44 20.77
CA GLU A 71 -12.34 -3.14 20.99
C GLU A 71 -13.42 -2.63 20.05
N ALA A 72 -13.77 -3.44 19.05
CA ALA A 72 -15.01 -3.30 18.31
C ALA A 72 -16.02 -4.34 18.82
N ALA A 73 -17.21 -3.87 19.18
CA ALA A 73 -18.27 -4.61 19.84
C ALA A 73 -18.67 -5.91 19.10
N ALA A 74 -18.81 -6.99 19.88
CA ALA A 74 -19.14 -8.33 19.42
C ALA A 74 -20.59 -8.46 18.93
N SER A 75 -20.76 -8.78 17.64
CA SER A 75 -21.92 -9.53 17.14
C SER A 75 -21.50 -10.97 16.88
N SER A 76 -22.40 -11.94 17.12
CA SER A 76 -22.11 -13.38 17.02
C SER A 76 -21.52 -13.73 15.65
N GLY A 77 -20.30 -14.26 15.64
CA GLY A 77 -19.55 -14.64 14.44
C GLY A 77 -18.33 -13.78 14.13
N LYS A 78 -18.12 -12.68 14.84
CA LYS A 78 -16.98 -11.77 14.64
C LYS A 78 -15.76 -12.30 15.36
N LEU A 79 -14.64 -12.42 14.64
CA LEU A 79 -13.34 -12.77 15.21
C LEU A 79 -12.69 -11.54 15.84
N LYS A 80 -11.88 -11.74 16.88
CA LYS A 80 -11.04 -10.67 17.43
C LYS A 80 -9.81 -10.52 16.59
N THR A 81 -9.37 -9.27 16.40
CA THR A 81 -8.16 -8.96 15.65
C THR A 81 -7.24 -8.04 16.44
N SER A 82 -5.95 -8.20 16.23
CA SER A 82 -4.91 -7.27 16.68
C SER A 82 -3.91 -7.07 15.54
N ILE A 83 -3.13 -6.00 15.58
CA ILE A 83 -2.10 -5.71 14.60
C ILE A 83 -0.74 -6.00 15.21
N GLN A 84 0.06 -6.79 14.50
CA GLN A 84 1.46 -6.99 14.80
C GLN A 84 2.33 -6.35 13.71
N LYS A 85 3.63 -6.27 13.95
CA LYS A 85 4.57 -5.56 13.11
C LYS A 85 5.85 -6.38 12.91
N TYR A 86 6.27 -6.49 11.67
CA TYR A 86 7.62 -6.87 11.30
C TYR A 86 8.45 -5.59 11.17
N GLU A 87 9.61 -5.54 11.81
CA GLU A 87 10.47 -4.36 11.80
C GLU A 87 11.94 -4.75 11.76
N VAL A 88 12.64 -4.29 10.71
CA VAL A 88 14.09 -4.46 10.55
C VAL A 88 14.65 -3.22 9.88
N ASN A 89 15.55 -2.50 10.53
CA ASN A 89 16.13 -1.25 10.05
C ASN A 89 15.05 -0.23 9.61
N SER A 90 15.03 0.14 8.34
CA SER A 90 14.05 1.07 7.74
C SER A 90 12.85 0.36 7.11
N ILE A 91 12.69 -0.93 7.39
CA ILE A 91 11.56 -1.73 6.90
C ILE A 91 10.59 -1.99 8.03
N SER A 92 9.32 -1.68 7.81
CA SER A 92 8.22 -1.84 8.74
C SER A 92 6.96 -2.29 8.02
N VAL A 93 6.45 -3.48 8.37
CA VAL A 93 5.21 -4.02 7.80
C VAL A 93 4.29 -4.46 8.92
N GLU A 94 3.11 -3.86 9.00
CA GLU A 94 2.05 -4.29 9.88
C GLU A 94 1.28 -5.46 9.26
N TYR A 95 0.80 -6.39 10.10
CA TYR A 95 -0.03 -7.51 9.67
C TYR A 95 -1.05 -7.89 10.75
N PRO A 96 -2.21 -8.43 10.37
CA PRO A 96 -3.25 -8.78 11.33
C PRO A 96 -2.95 -10.11 12.02
N VAL A 97 -3.43 -10.23 13.24
CA VAL A 97 -3.53 -11.50 13.98
C VAL A 97 -4.98 -11.68 14.41
N VAL A 98 -5.54 -12.83 14.07
CA VAL A 98 -6.92 -13.22 14.39
C VAL A 98 -6.92 -14.14 15.61
N SER A 99 -7.92 -13.97 16.47
CA SER A 99 -8.14 -14.81 17.65
C SER A 99 -9.64 -15.08 17.89
N GLY A 100 -9.92 -16.11 18.71
CA GLY A 100 -11.29 -16.47 19.08
C GLY A 100 -11.93 -17.51 18.17
N MET A 101 -11.16 -18.19 17.31
CA MET A 101 -11.65 -19.35 16.58
C MET A 101 -11.72 -20.58 17.52
N GLU A 102 -12.76 -21.40 17.37
CA GLU A 102 -12.88 -22.67 18.13
C GLU A 102 -11.75 -23.64 17.78
N ASN A 103 -11.35 -23.70 16.52
CA ASN A 103 -10.24 -24.52 16.05
C ASN A 103 -8.94 -23.72 16.06
N THR A 104 -8.13 -23.90 17.12
CA THR A 104 -6.85 -23.20 17.29
C THR A 104 -5.84 -23.52 16.19
N SER A 105 -5.79 -24.78 15.72
CA SER A 105 -4.90 -25.15 14.61
C SER A 105 -5.27 -24.47 13.29
N GLN A 106 -6.56 -24.25 13.05
CA GLN A 106 -7.04 -23.49 11.90
C GLN A 106 -6.69 -22.00 12.06
N GLN A 107 -6.85 -21.45 13.26
CA GLN A 107 -6.47 -20.09 13.59
C GLN A 107 -4.97 -19.84 13.34
N ASP A 108 -4.11 -20.76 13.81
CA ASP A 108 -2.66 -20.62 13.61
C ASP A 108 -2.29 -20.61 12.14
N LYS A 109 -2.88 -21.50 11.34
CA LYS A 109 -2.68 -21.54 9.89
C LYS A 109 -3.18 -20.27 9.18
N LEU A 110 -4.35 -19.75 9.62
CA LEU A 110 -4.88 -18.49 9.09
C LEU A 110 -3.92 -17.34 9.39
N ASN A 111 -3.42 -17.24 10.62
CA ASN A 111 -2.49 -16.19 11.02
C ASN A 111 -1.14 -16.29 10.28
N GLU A 112 -0.63 -17.50 10.09
CA GLU A 112 0.58 -17.72 9.28
C GLU A 112 0.36 -17.27 7.83
N HIS A 113 -0.77 -17.66 7.21
CA HIS A 113 -1.11 -17.28 5.85
C HIS A 113 -1.26 -15.75 5.68
N LEU A 114 -1.98 -15.09 6.58
CA LEU A 114 -2.14 -13.64 6.59
C LEU A 114 -0.78 -12.92 6.72
N LYS A 115 0.09 -13.41 7.60
CA LYS A 115 1.44 -12.89 7.79
C LYS A 115 2.31 -13.10 6.54
N GLU A 116 2.29 -14.28 5.95
CA GLU A 116 3.05 -14.60 4.72
C GLU A 116 2.64 -13.68 3.58
N ASN A 117 1.33 -13.45 3.38
CA ASN A 117 0.83 -12.55 2.35
C ASN A 117 1.24 -11.09 2.65
N ALA A 118 1.10 -10.62 3.88
CA ALA A 118 1.53 -9.28 4.28
C ALA A 118 3.02 -9.04 4.00
N LEU A 119 3.88 -10.01 4.34
CA LEU A 119 5.33 -9.92 4.18
C LEU A 119 5.83 -10.30 2.79
N SER A 120 4.96 -10.74 1.89
CA SER A 120 5.35 -11.13 0.53
C SER A 120 5.94 -9.97 -0.28
N ILE A 121 5.59 -8.73 0.07
CA ILE A 121 6.15 -7.50 -0.50
C ILE A 121 7.68 -7.43 -0.37
N LEU A 122 8.25 -7.98 0.67
CA LEU A 122 9.72 -7.98 0.89
C LEU A 122 10.48 -8.75 -0.20
N LYS A 123 9.82 -9.68 -0.87
CA LYS A 123 10.41 -10.53 -1.90
C LYS A 123 9.91 -10.23 -3.31
N ASN A 124 8.75 -9.60 -3.43
CA ASN A 124 8.01 -9.53 -4.70
C ASN A 124 7.40 -8.14 -4.93
N TYR A 125 8.08 -7.05 -4.53
CA TYR A 125 7.54 -5.70 -4.75
C TYR A 125 7.47 -5.35 -6.26
N PRO A 126 6.66 -4.34 -6.65
CA PRO A 126 6.42 -4.02 -8.06
C PRO A 126 7.72 -3.82 -8.85
N ASP A 127 7.75 -4.39 -10.06
CA ASP A 127 8.84 -4.28 -11.04
C ASP A 127 10.22 -4.77 -10.57
N SER A 128 10.31 -5.41 -9.41
CA SER A 128 11.56 -5.92 -8.90
C SER A 128 11.89 -7.32 -9.41
N LYS A 129 13.18 -7.56 -9.60
CA LYS A 129 13.75 -8.89 -9.87
C LYS A 129 14.48 -9.48 -8.67
N GLU A 130 14.75 -8.65 -7.69
CA GLU A 130 15.51 -9.00 -6.49
C GLU A 130 14.67 -8.66 -5.24
N PRO A 131 14.83 -9.39 -4.14
CA PRO A 131 14.23 -9.01 -2.85
C PRO A 131 14.69 -7.64 -2.38
N MET A 132 13.93 -7.01 -1.49
CA MET A 132 14.36 -5.77 -0.84
C MET A 132 15.67 -5.96 -0.06
N ASP A 133 16.56 -5.01 -0.16
CA ASP A 133 17.77 -4.93 0.67
C ASP A 133 17.42 -4.23 2.00
N GLU A 134 17.16 -5.04 3.03
CA GLU A 134 16.79 -4.54 4.35
C GLU A 134 17.81 -3.57 4.99
N SER A 135 19.04 -3.52 4.47
CA SER A 135 20.07 -2.60 4.95
C SER A 135 20.06 -1.23 4.29
N GLN A 136 19.36 -1.06 3.17
CA GLN A 136 19.47 0.11 2.31
C GLN A 136 18.14 0.66 1.81
N ASP A 137 17.14 -0.21 1.72
CA ASP A 137 15.82 0.16 1.25
C ASP A 137 14.92 0.60 2.41
N THR A 138 13.86 1.32 2.09
CA THR A 138 12.84 1.74 3.06
C THR A 138 11.49 1.19 2.64
N LEU A 139 10.76 0.66 3.61
CA LEU A 139 9.38 0.21 3.44
C LEU A 139 8.59 0.56 4.70
N GLU A 140 7.47 1.23 4.53
CA GLU A 140 6.49 1.41 5.60
C GLU A 140 5.13 0.97 5.11
N VAL A 141 4.52 -0.02 5.77
CA VAL A 141 3.20 -0.54 5.46
C VAL A 141 2.35 -0.58 6.71
N LYS A 142 1.19 0.05 6.63
CA LYS A 142 0.13 0.03 7.64
C LYS A 142 -0.95 -0.97 7.25
N CYS A 143 -1.50 -1.64 8.24
CA CYS A 143 -2.53 -2.65 8.09
C CYS A 143 -3.86 -2.18 8.66
N THR A 144 -4.93 -2.31 7.89
CA THR A 144 -6.30 -2.06 8.36
C THR A 144 -7.15 -3.29 8.16
N VAL A 145 -7.76 -3.80 9.23
CA VAL A 145 -8.73 -4.90 9.12
C VAL A 145 -10.09 -4.33 8.74
N ILE A 146 -10.54 -4.62 7.53
CA ILE A 146 -11.85 -4.21 7.00
C ILE A 146 -12.96 -5.05 7.60
N SER A 147 -12.79 -6.37 7.63
CA SER A 147 -13.71 -7.31 8.25
C SER A 147 -12.99 -8.56 8.74
N ALA A 148 -13.48 -9.14 9.83
CA ALA A 148 -13.03 -10.44 10.31
C ALA A 148 -14.21 -11.18 10.95
N ASP A 149 -14.65 -12.24 10.31
CA ASP A 149 -15.75 -13.08 10.78
C ASP A 149 -15.46 -14.57 10.50
N SER A 150 -16.40 -15.43 10.83
CA SER A 150 -16.26 -16.88 10.62
C SER A 150 -16.28 -17.32 9.14
N GLY A 151 -16.58 -16.42 8.22
CA GLY A 151 -16.58 -16.66 6.77
C GLY A 151 -15.29 -16.19 6.12
N ARG A 152 -14.90 -14.92 6.36
CA ARG A 152 -13.73 -14.32 5.74
C ARG A 152 -13.01 -13.31 6.63
N VAL A 153 -11.73 -13.10 6.36
CA VAL A 153 -10.94 -11.98 6.87
C VAL A 153 -10.49 -11.14 5.68
N THR A 154 -10.78 -9.84 5.74
CA THR A 154 -10.42 -8.87 4.70
C THR A 154 -9.55 -7.79 5.30
N VAL A 155 -8.40 -7.54 4.68
CA VAL A 155 -7.38 -6.62 5.15
C VAL A 155 -6.89 -5.75 4.01
N THR A 156 -6.65 -4.47 4.28
CA THR A 156 -5.94 -3.57 3.38
C THR A 156 -4.59 -3.19 3.96
N TYR A 157 -3.63 -2.97 3.09
CA TYR A 157 -2.28 -2.54 3.38
C TYR A 157 -1.96 -1.31 2.56
N GLU A 158 -1.54 -0.25 3.24
CA GLU A 158 -1.20 1.03 2.61
C GLU A 158 0.16 1.49 3.10
N GLY A 159 0.95 2.07 2.22
CA GLY A 159 2.26 2.54 2.59
C GLY A 159 3.08 3.05 1.42
N TYR A 160 4.37 2.96 1.57
CA TYR A 160 5.32 3.33 0.52
C TYR A 160 6.60 2.50 0.62
N TYR A 161 7.30 2.38 -0.50
CA TYR A 161 8.65 1.81 -0.54
C TYR A 161 9.60 2.75 -1.30
N ASN A 162 10.84 2.77 -0.88
CA ASN A 162 11.90 3.54 -1.51
C ASN A 162 13.16 2.69 -1.63
N MET A 163 13.52 2.39 -2.88
CA MET A 163 14.71 1.62 -3.19
C MET A 163 15.93 2.53 -3.13
N LYS A 164 17.07 1.99 -2.70
CA LYS A 164 18.33 2.71 -2.72
C LYS A 164 18.60 3.32 -4.09
N GLY A 165 18.81 4.63 -4.11
CA GLY A 165 19.10 5.39 -5.33
C GLY A 165 17.88 5.80 -6.16
N ALA A 166 16.68 5.43 -5.74
CA ALA A 166 15.46 5.99 -6.33
C ALA A 166 15.33 7.49 -5.98
N ALA A 167 14.77 8.26 -6.90
CA ALA A 167 14.62 9.70 -6.73
C ALA A 167 13.53 10.05 -5.69
N HIS A 168 12.52 9.19 -5.56
CA HIS A 168 11.38 9.35 -4.67
C HIS A 168 10.78 8.00 -4.32
N PRO A 169 10.07 7.89 -3.16
CA PRO A 169 9.33 6.69 -2.81
C PRO A 169 8.13 6.48 -3.74
N ASN A 170 7.74 5.22 -3.91
CA ASN A 170 6.51 4.83 -4.59
C ASN A 170 5.45 4.51 -3.54
N ASN A 171 4.21 4.93 -3.79
CA ASN A 171 3.09 4.53 -2.95
C ASN A 171 2.72 3.07 -3.19
N LEU A 172 2.23 2.44 -2.16
CA LEU A 172 1.91 1.02 -2.15
C LEU A 172 0.51 0.80 -1.59
N PHE A 173 -0.27 0.01 -2.32
CA PHE A 173 -1.55 -0.51 -1.87
C PHE A 173 -1.67 -1.96 -2.26
N TYR A 174 -2.06 -2.80 -1.32
CA TYR A 174 -2.45 -4.18 -1.57
C TYR A 174 -3.46 -4.66 -0.55
N THR A 175 -4.12 -5.75 -0.83
CA THR A 175 -5.17 -6.30 0.02
C THR A 175 -5.01 -7.80 0.15
N ASN A 176 -5.64 -8.36 1.17
CA ASN A 176 -5.78 -9.79 1.30
C ASN A 176 -7.17 -10.11 1.85
N THR A 177 -7.95 -10.87 1.10
CA THR A 177 -9.20 -11.47 1.55
C THR A 177 -9.03 -12.98 1.58
N VAL A 178 -9.21 -13.58 2.75
CA VAL A 178 -9.04 -15.03 2.97
C VAL A 178 -10.34 -15.65 3.45
N ASP A 179 -10.78 -16.72 2.79
CA ASP A 179 -11.84 -17.59 3.30
C ASP A 179 -11.34 -18.38 4.52
N VAL A 180 -11.96 -18.15 5.66
CA VAL A 180 -11.52 -18.68 6.97
C VAL A 180 -11.58 -20.20 7.03
N LYS A 181 -12.49 -20.84 6.30
CA LYS A 181 -12.70 -22.30 6.33
C LYS A 181 -11.71 -23.04 5.44
N THR A 182 -11.44 -22.50 4.27
CA THR A 182 -10.61 -23.15 3.24
C THR A 182 -9.18 -22.64 3.23
N LEU A 183 -8.90 -21.51 3.87
CA LEU A 183 -7.63 -20.76 3.82
C LEU A 183 -7.24 -20.36 2.38
N LYS A 184 -8.22 -20.18 1.51
CA LYS A 184 -8.00 -19.68 0.16
C LYS A 184 -8.06 -18.18 0.12
N ASP A 185 -7.15 -17.57 -0.61
CA ASP A 185 -7.27 -16.19 -1.01
C ASP A 185 -8.43 -16.03 -1.99
N LEU A 186 -9.24 -15.01 -1.75
CA LEU A 186 -10.33 -14.59 -2.64
C LEU A 186 -9.85 -13.36 -3.42
N SER A 187 -10.06 -13.39 -4.73
CA SER A 187 -9.61 -12.37 -5.65
C SER A 187 -10.79 -11.62 -6.28
N LEU A 188 -10.54 -10.56 -7.02
CA LEU A 188 -11.55 -9.77 -7.71
C LEU A 188 -12.53 -10.64 -8.50
N LYS A 189 -12.02 -11.63 -9.24
CA LYS A 189 -12.85 -12.53 -10.06
C LYS A 189 -13.80 -13.44 -9.26
N ASP A 190 -13.56 -13.61 -7.95
CA ASP A 190 -14.48 -14.33 -7.07
C ASP A 190 -15.66 -13.44 -6.65
N ALA A 191 -15.53 -12.11 -6.77
CA ALA A 191 -16.53 -11.11 -6.41
C ALA A 191 -17.24 -10.51 -7.64
N ALA A 192 -16.53 -10.29 -8.76
CA ALA A 192 -17.05 -9.62 -9.95
C ALA A 192 -16.38 -10.11 -11.24
N ASP A 193 -17.03 -9.84 -12.37
CA ASP A 193 -16.46 -10.13 -13.70
C ASP A 193 -15.38 -9.08 -14.07
N PRO A 194 -14.12 -9.51 -14.34
CA PRO A 194 -13.02 -8.59 -14.64
C PRO A 194 -13.25 -7.71 -15.88
N TYR A 195 -13.96 -8.21 -16.89
CA TYR A 195 -14.30 -7.40 -18.07
C TYR A 195 -15.26 -6.26 -17.71
N THR A 196 -16.29 -6.56 -16.94
CA THR A 196 -17.25 -5.55 -16.46
C THR A 196 -16.56 -4.49 -15.62
N MET A 197 -15.65 -4.89 -14.72
CA MET A 197 -14.87 -3.97 -13.89
C MET A 197 -13.90 -3.12 -14.73
N ALA A 198 -13.29 -3.69 -15.74
CA ALA A 198 -12.44 -2.98 -16.68
C ALA A 198 -13.22 -1.95 -17.51
N ALA A 199 -14.39 -2.32 -18.01
CA ALA A 199 -15.27 -1.42 -18.74
C ALA A 199 -15.76 -0.26 -17.86
N TYR A 200 -16.11 -0.56 -16.59
CA TYR A 200 -16.50 0.48 -15.62
C TYR A 200 -15.36 1.43 -15.30
N ALA A 201 -14.14 0.92 -15.09
CA ALA A 201 -12.97 1.76 -14.85
C ALA A 201 -12.69 2.77 -15.97
N LEU A 202 -13.08 2.44 -17.21
CA LEU A 202 -12.93 3.30 -18.39
C LEU A 202 -14.19 4.13 -18.72
N SER A 203 -15.25 4.00 -17.93
CA SER A 203 -16.51 4.70 -18.17
C SER A 203 -16.49 6.14 -17.63
N GLU A 204 -17.42 6.96 -18.08
CA GLU A 204 -17.65 8.29 -17.52
C GLU A 204 -18.34 8.26 -16.15
N GLU A 205 -18.89 7.11 -15.77
CA GLU A 205 -19.61 6.89 -14.52
C GLU A 205 -18.70 6.38 -13.40
N VAL A 206 -17.40 6.18 -13.68
CA VAL A 206 -16.44 5.67 -12.72
C VAL A 206 -16.40 6.53 -11.46
N ALA A 207 -16.59 5.88 -10.31
CA ALA A 207 -16.43 6.48 -9.00
C ALA A 207 -15.13 5.97 -8.37
N PHE A 208 -14.45 6.83 -7.61
CA PHE A 208 -13.20 6.48 -6.96
C PHE A 208 -13.09 7.08 -5.56
N VAL A 209 -12.34 6.40 -4.70
CA VAL A 209 -12.10 6.84 -3.33
C VAL A 209 -11.15 8.02 -3.34
N THR A 210 -11.55 9.11 -2.70
CA THR A 210 -10.69 10.26 -2.45
C THR A 210 -11.00 10.88 -1.10
N ALA A 211 -9.95 11.25 -0.39
CA ALA A 211 -10.08 11.91 0.91
C ALA A 211 -10.27 13.44 0.76
N ASP A 212 -9.89 14.00 -0.38
CA ASP A 212 -9.89 15.44 -0.63
C ASP A 212 -10.66 15.77 -1.93
N PRO A 213 -11.73 16.57 -1.85
CA PRO A 213 -12.49 17.00 -3.02
C PRO A 213 -11.66 17.82 -4.05
N GLU A 214 -10.65 18.56 -3.60
CA GLU A 214 -9.76 19.28 -4.50
C GLU A 214 -8.83 18.33 -5.25
N ALA A 215 -8.30 17.31 -4.54
CA ALA A 215 -7.52 16.23 -5.16
C ALA A 215 -8.38 15.39 -6.11
N ALA A 216 -9.68 15.21 -5.84
CA ALA A 216 -10.60 14.45 -6.68
C ALA A 216 -10.59 14.91 -8.15
N LYS A 217 -10.54 16.21 -8.38
CA LYS A 217 -10.50 16.75 -9.74
C LYS A 217 -9.21 16.41 -10.48
N ALA A 218 -8.07 16.56 -9.82
CA ALA A 218 -6.77 16.22 -10.39
C ALA A 218 -6.66 14.72 -10.67
N VAL A 219 -7.16 13.88 -9.76
CA VAL A 219 -7.24 12.43 -9.91
C VAL A 219 -8.14 12.05 -11.09
N ALA A 220 -9.32 12.65 -11.24
CA ALA A 220 -10.22 12.41 -12.35
C ALA A 220 -9.62 12.82 -13.71
N GLU A 221 -8.96 13.97 -13.77
CA GLU A 221 -8.25 14.42 -14.97
C GLU A 221 -7.09 13.49 -15.32
N GLY A 222 -6.33 13.04 -14.31
CA GLY A 222 -5.25 12.10 -14.47
C GLY A 222 -5.73 10.71 -14.91
N LEU A 223 -6.80 10.20 -14.32
CA LEU A 223 -7.43 8.94 -14.74
C LEU A 223 -7.89 9.02 -16.20
N LYS A 224 -8.55 10.09 -16.59
CA LYS A 224 -8.94 10.32 -18.00
C LYS A 224 -7.74 10.36 -18.95
N ALA A 225 -6.61 10.89 -18.53
CA ALA A 225 -5.39 10.88 -19.34
C ALA A 225 -4.86 9.46 -19.55
N VAL A 226 -4.84 8.64 -18.50
CA VAL A 226 -4.44 7.22 -18.57
C VAL A 226 -5.44 6.42 -19.39
N GLN A 227 -6.74 6.66 -19.23
CA GLN A 227 -7.81 5.98 -19.97
C GLN A 227 -7.69 6.10 -21.49
N LYS A 228 -7.10 7.17 -22.01
CA LYS A 228 -6.90 7.35 -23.46
C LYS A 228 -5.92 6.35 -24.06
N ASP A 229 -5.00 5.85 -23.25
CA ASP A 229 -3.91 4.97 -23.68
C ASP A 229 -4.17 3.49 -23.28
N MET A 230 -5.27 3.21 -22.57
CA MET A 230 -5.64 1.88 -22.09
C MET A 230 -6.91 1.38 -22.78
N THR A 231 -6.91 0.12 -23.17
CA THR A 231 -8.13 -0.57 -23.66
C THR A 231 -8.81 -1.36 -22.57
N VAL A 232 -10.08 -1.73 -22.76
CA VAL A 232 -10.82 -2.61 -21.84
C VAL A 232 -10.09 -3.92 -21.64
N GLU A 233 -9.52 -4.50 -22.71
CA GLU A 233 -8.81 -5.77 -22.67
C GLU A 233 -7.51 -5.69 -21.83
N GLN A 234 -6.81 -4.55 -21.88
CA GLN A 234 -5.60 -4.34 -21.07
C GLN A 234 -5.95 -4.24 -19.59
N TYR A 235 -7.01 -3.50 -19.24
CA TYR A 235 -7.49 -3.46 -17.86
C TYR A 235 -8.05 -4.81 -17.42
N GLN A 236 -8.79 -5.52 -18.29
CA GLN A 236 -9.27 -6.87 -18.00
C GLN A 236 -8.10 -7.81 -17.66
N GLU A 237 -7.03 -7.81 -18.48
CA GLU A 237 -5.85 -8.63 -18.21
C GLU A 237 -5.19 -8.30 -16.85
N CYS A 238 -5.16 -7.03 -16.48
CA CYS A 238 -4.69 -6.56 -15.19
C CYS A 238 -5.57 -7.11 -14.05
N LEU A 239 -6.88 -6.96 -14.17
CA LEU A 239 -7.85 -7.37 -13.14
C LEU A 239 -8.01 -8.90 -13.04
N GLU A 240 -7.81 -9.65 -14.10
CA GLU A 240 -7.75 -11.13 -14.06
C GLU A 240 -6.56 -11.66 -13.26
N LYS A 241 -5.51 -10.85 -13.13
CA LYS A 241 -4.30 -11.15 -12.36
C LYS A 241 -4.28 -10.50 -10.99
N ALA A 242 -5.34 -9.77 -10.64
CA ALA A 242 -5.46 -9.08 -9.35
C ALA A 242 -5.39 -10.05 -8.17
N ASP A 243 -4.97 -9.50 -7.04
CA ASP A 243 -4.97 -10.13 -5.71
C ASP A 243 -4.05 -11.35 -5.53
N PHE A 244 -4.04 -11.82 -4.30
CA PHE A 244 -3.43 -13.10 -3.95
C PHE A 244 -4.29 -14.28 -4.45
N PRO A 245 -3.68 -15.45 -4.64
CA PRO A 245 -2.25 -15.74 -4.45
C PRO A 245 -1.40 -15.16 -5.58
N LEU A 246 -0.15 -14.77 -5.24
CA LEU A 246 0.80 -14.27 -6.22
C LEU A 246 1.04 -15.32 -7.32
N LYS A 247 0.95 -14.89 -8.57
CA LYS A 247 1.04 -15.81 -9.72
C LYS A 247 2.49 -16.02 -10.10
N LYS A 248 2.81 -17.29 -10.38
CA LYS A 248 4.13 -17.65 -10.93
C LYS A 248 4.13 -17.42 -12.43
N GLY A 249 5.23 -16.87 -12.92
CA GLY A 249 5.49 -16.74 -14.32
C GLY A 249 5.59 -18.10 -15.04
N SER A 250 5.67 -18.09 -16.35
CA SER A 250 5.79 -19.29 -17.17
C SER A 250 7.06 -20.12 -16.89
N ASP A 251 8.07 -19.51 -16.28
CA ASP A 251 9.30 -20.18 -15.83
C ASP A 251 9.12 -20.95 -14.50
N GLY A 252 7.96 -20.81 -13.85
CA GLY A 252 7.63 -21.42 -12.56
C GLY A 252 8.44 -20.87 -11.36
N LYS A 253 9.29 -19.86 -11.60
CA LYS A 253 10.21 -19.28 -10.61
C LYS A 253 9.92 -17.81 -10.32
N THR A 254 9.73 -17.03 -11.38
CA THR A 254 9.39 -15.61 -11.26
C THR A 254 8.01 -15.49 -10.65
N VAL A 255 7.88 -14.65 -9.64
CA VAL A 255 6.61 -14.28 -9.04
C VAL A 255 6.33 -12.85 -9.45
N THR A 256 5.12 -12.59 -9.96
CA THR A 256 4.73 -11.25 -10.37
C THR A 256 3.84 -10.64 -9.31
N TRP A 257 4.19 -9.43 -8.86
CA TRP A 257 3.33 -8.62 -8.02
C TRP A 257 2.13 -8.14 -8.83
N PRO A 258 0.90 -8.29 -8.34
CA PRO A 258 -0.29 -7.80 -9.05
C PRO A 258 -0.25 -6.29 -9.23
N ALA A 259 -0.68 -5.82 -10.40
CA ALA A 259 -0.84 -4.40 -10.65
C ALA A 259 -2.16 -3.84 -10.06
N SER A 260 -3.05 -4.72 -9.61
CA SER A 260 -4.35 -4.39 -9.03
C SER A 260 -4.62 -5.29 -7.82
N PHE A 261 -5.29 -4.71 -6.82
CA PHE A 261 -5.77 -5.40 -5.62
C PHE A 261 -7.20 -4.97 -5.33
N SER A 262 -7.99 -5.87 -4.74
CA SER A 262 -9.39 -5.62 -4.48
C SER A 262 -9.86 -6.08 -3.10
N TYR A 263 -10.94 -5.49 -2.62
CA TYR A 263 -11.66 -5.94 -1.44
C TYR A 263 -13.12 -5.53 -1.52
N GLU A 264 -13.98 -6.26 -0.83
CA GLU A 264 -15.39 -5.91 -0.68
C GLU A 264 -15.67 -5.44 0.74
N SER A 265 -16.43 -4.37 0.85
CA SER A 265 -16.96 -3.88 2.12
C SER A 265 -18.37 -3.36 1.95
N GLU A 266 -19.32 -3.84 2.77
CA GLU A 266 -20.69 -3.35 2.85
C GLU A 266 -21.41 -3.29 1.47
N GLY A 267 -21.16 -4.27 0.59
CA GLY A 267 -21.77 -4.33 -0.74
C GLY A 267 -21.15 -3.44 -1.79
N THR A 268 -20.01 -2.85 -1.49
CA THR A 268 -19.18 -2.11 -2.45
C THR A 268 -17.88 -2.86 -2.69
N LEU A 269 -17.56 -3.09 -3.96
CA LEU A 269 -16.28 -3.61 -4.39
C LEU A 269 -15.33 -2.43 -4.61
N TYR A 270 -14.18 -2.49 -3.97
CA TYR A 270 -13.06 -1.58 -4.15
C TYR A 270 -11.94 -2.29 -4.88
N TYR A 271 -11.36 -1.66 -5.88
CA TYR A 271 -10.20 -2.21 -6.58
C TYR A 271 -9.26 -1.12 -7.06
N SER A 272 -7.96 -1.37 -6.96
CA SER A 272 -6.96 -0.43 -7.42
C SER A 272 -6.71 -0.59 -8.92
N VAL A 273 -6.41 0.52 -9.58
CA VAL A 273 -5.85 0.53 -10.94
C VAL A 273 -4.55 1.31 -10.92
N PRO A 274 -3.51 0.85 -11.65
CA PRO A 274 -2.24 1.56 -11.72
C PRO A 274 -2.38 2.87 -12.47
N VAL A 275 -1.71 3.90 -11.98
CA VAL A 275 -1.58 5.20 -12.64
C VAL A 275 -0.12 5.67 -12.58
N PRO A 276 0.28 6.64 -13.42
CA PRO A 276 1.62 7.21 -13.33
C PRO A 276 1.95 7.75 -11.93
N HIS A 277 3.20 7.66 -11.54
CA HIS A 277 3.71 8.12 -10.24
C HIS A 277 3.29 9.55 -9.88
N ALA A 278 3.23 10.44 -10.86
CA ALA A 278 2.75 11.83 -10.67
C ALA A 278 1.29 11.93 -10.17
N LEU A 279 0.52 10.83 -10.27
CA LEU A 279 -0.86 10.71 -9.80
C LEU A 279 -0.99 9.81 -8.56
N GLY A 280 0.13 9.34 -8.00
CA GLY A 280 0.18 8.58 -6.77
C GLY A 280 0.28 7.06 -6.94
N ASP A 281 0.72 6.56 -8.10
CA ASP A 281 0.99 5.15 -8.42
C ASP A 281 -0.26 4.27 -8.59
N TYR A 282 -1.35 4.52 -7.85
CA TYR A 282 -2.62 3.82 -7.97
C TYR A 282 -3.81 4.72 -7.64
N ILE A 283 -4.98 4.32 -8.11
CA ILE A 283 -6.28 4.90 -7.75
C ILE A 283 -7.19 3.76 -7.33
N ILE A 284 -7.97 3.95 -6.27
CA ILE A 284 -8.96 2.97 -5.83
C ILE A 284 -10.32 3.36 -6.43
N ILE A 285 -10.88 2.46 -7.22
CA ILE A 285 -12.22 2.58 -7.81
C ILE A 285 -13.22 1.91 -6.88
N GLU A 286 -14.40 2.51 -6.72
CA GLU A 286 -15.53 1.94 -5.98
C GLU A 286 -16.66 1.54 -6.94
N TYR A 287 -17.20 0.35 -6.74
CA TYR A 287 -18.30 -0.18 -7.55
C TYR A 287 -19.36 -0.81 -6.64
N ASP A 288 -20.58 -0.29 -6.69
CA ASP A 288 -21.72 -0.85 -5.93
C ASP A 288 -22.20 -2.15 -6.58
N ILE A 289 -22.01 -3.28 -5.87
CA ILE A 289 -22.43 -4.62 -6.32
C ILE A 289 -23.86 -4.98 -5.87
N THR A 290 -24.55 -4.11 -5.14
CA THR A 290 -25.91 -4.37 -4.64
C THR A 290 -26.98 -3.96 -5.63
N THR A 291 -26.66 -3.20 -6.66
CA THR A 291 -27.60 -2.62 -7.63
C THR A 291 -27.80 -3.45 -8.89
N LYS A 292 -27.46 -4.75 -8.87
CA LYS A 292 -27.68 -5.68 -9.99
C LYS A 292 -29.10 -6.24 -10.01
#